data_101d51df226a991508a2a0c241b6fb71
#
_entry.id   101d51df226a991508a2a0c241b6fb71
#
_cell.length_a   1.000
_cell.length_b   1.000
_cell.length_c   1.000
_cell.angle_alpha   90.00
_cell.angle_beta   90.00
_cell.angle_gamma   90.00
#
_symmetry.space_group_name_H-M   'P 1'
#
loop_
_entity.id
_entity.type
_entity.pdbx_description
1 polymer ?
#
loop_
_entity_poly.entity_id
_entity_poly.type
_entity_poly.pdbx_seq_one_letter_code
_entity_poly.pdbx_strand_id
1 'polypeptide(L)'
;SSLTGKKADVPKMCKQAYKHGWYYTGQGCSHSVVPGLSKLYGMQCKGLGMDKDAVEKALRAGHPVVALMGPGDFTKNGHFVVLTRMVGKDKVKIADVGSRARTAETWSLKKVIRQGKEGANAGGPFWEISVKEEKQEEPDYKQKMLDGHKNIDAVTNAIDKIAD
;
A
#
# COMPACT_ATOMS: atom_id res chain seq x y z
N SER A 1 6.99 -6.33 -1.25
CA SER A 1 8.42 -5.98 -1.12
C SER A 1 8.76 -4.63 -1.74
N SER A 2 8.09 -4.22 -2.83
CA SER A 2 8.32 -2.91 -3.45
C SER A 2 7.99 -1.71 -2.56
N LEU A 3 6.99 -1.82 -1.69
CA LEU A 3 6.60 -0.74 -0.77
C LEU A 3 7.51 -0.63 0.46
N THR A 4 7.96 -1.75 1.00
CA THR A 4 8.71 -1.77 2.27
C THR A 4 10.20 -1.99 2.08
N GLY A 5 10.66 -2.27 0.87
CA GLY A 5 12.04 -2.69 0.57
C GLY A 5 12.42 -4.08 1.14
N LYS A 6 11.54 -4.71 1.91
CA LYS A 6 11.78 -6.01 2.53
C LYS A 6 11.37 -7.13 1.57
N LYS A 7 12.15 -8.21 1.53
CA LYS A 7 11.81 -9.40 0.75
C LYS A 7 10.59 -10.09 1.36
N ALA A 8 9.59 -10.39 0.53
CA ALA A 8 8.43 -11.16 0.97
C ALA A 8 8.78 -12.64 1.13
N ASP A 9 8.44 -13.20 2.27
CA ASP A 9 8.50 -14.65 2.54
C ASP A 9 7.09 -15.22 2.33
N VAL A 10 6.81 -15.63 1.09
CA VAL A 10 5.49 -16.11 0.69
C VAL A 10 5.06 -17.36 1.49
N PRO A 11 5.90 -18.39 1.70
CA PRO A 11 5.55 -19.53 2.54
C PRO A 11 5.14 -19.13 3.97
N LYS A 12 5.85 -18.19 4.58
CA LYS A 12 5.52 -17.66 5.91
C LYS A 12 4.18 -16.92 5.90
N MET A 13 3.93 -16.11 4.88
CA MET A 13 2.66 -15.39 4.72
C MET A 13 1.48 -16.35 4.57
N CYS A 14 1.63 -17.42 3.81
CA CYS A 14 0.61 -18.46 3.66
C CYS A 14 0.31 -19.17 4.98
N LYS A 15 1.35 -19.52 5.75
CA LYS A 15 1.18 -20.14 7.08
C LYS A 15 0.45 -19.19 8.04
N GLN A 16 0.76 -17.91 8.01
CA GLN A 16 0.05 -16.91 8.82
C GLN A 16 -1.40 -16.76 8.41
N ALA A 17 -1.69 -16.71 7.11
CA ALA A 17 -3.06 -16.65 6.59
C ALA A 17 -3.89 -17.87 7.03
N TYR A 18 -3.30 -19.06 6.98
CA TYR A 18 -3.92 -20.29 7.47
C TYR A 18 -4.18 -20.24 8.98
N LYS A 19 -3.16 -19.87 9.76
CA LYS A 19 -3.26 -19.79 11.23
C LYS A 19 -4.35 -18.81 11.70
N HIS A 20 -4.54 -17.72 10.99
CA HIS A 20 -5.55 -16.71 11.32
C HIS A 20 -6.92 -16.99 10.71
N GLY A 21 -7.11 -18.11 10.00
CA GLY A 21 -8.38 -18.45 9.38
C GLY A 21 -8.75 -17.57 8.18
N TRP A 22 -7.77 -16.99 7.51
CA TRP A 22 -7.98 -16.21 6.27
C TRP A 22 -7.80 -17.03 5.00
N TYR A 23 -7.25 -18.22 5.12
CA TYR A 23 -7.09 -19.18 4.03
C TYR A 23 -7.61 -20.55 4.46
N TYR A 24 -8.38 -21.16 3.59
CA TYR A 24 -8.91 -22.51 3.77
C TYR A 24 -8.52 -23.39 2.58
N THR A 25 -7.91 -24.52 2.85
CA THR A 25 -7.51 -25.48 1.82
C THR A 25 -8.71 -25.88 0.96
N GLY A 26 -8.59 -25.71 -0.35
CA GLY A 26 -9.66 -26.02 -1.32
C GLY A 26 -10.78 -24.98 -1.43
N GLN A 27 -10.83 -23.98 -0.57
CA GLN A 27 -11.85 -22.90 -0.61
C GLN A 27 -11.29 -21.52 -0.93
N GLY A 28 -9.95 -21.34 -0.85
CA GLY A 28 -9.27 -20.08 -1.12
C GLY A 28 -9.16 -19.17 0.09
N CYS A 29 -9.01 -17.88 -0.16
CA CYS A 29 -8.82 -16.86 0.87
C CYS A 29 -10.13 -16.14 1.19
N SER A 30 -10.34 -15.85 2.49
CA SER A 30 -11.36 -14.91 2.90
C SER A 30 -10.99 -13.48 2.50
N HIS A 31 -11.97 -12.58 2.37
CA HIS A 31 -11.73 -11.18 2.02
C HIS A 31 -10.88 -10.47 3.10
N SER A 32 -10.93 -10.94 4.33
CA SER A 32 -10.14 -10.42 5.46
C SER A 32 -8.64 -10.68 5.35
N VAL A 33 -8.19 -11.52 4.41
CA VAL A 33 -6.76 -11.76 4.18
C VAL A 33 -6.01 -10.49 3.81
N VAL A 34 -6.65 -9.58 3.07
CA VAL A 34 -6.01 -8.33 2.62
C VAL A 34 -5.71 -7.41 3.80
N PRO A 35 -6.71 -6.95 4.60
CA PRO A 35 -6.42 -6.12 5.77
C PRO A 35 -5.63 -6.89 6.84
N GLY A 36 -5.85 -8.18 7.00
CA GLY A 36 -5.17 -9.00 8.00
C GLY A 36 -3.66 -9.10 7.77
N LEU A 37 -3.23 -9.53 6.59
CA LEU A 37 -1.81 -9.59 6.24
C LEU A 37 -1.17 -8.21 6.20
N SER A 38 -1.88 -7.20 5.70
CA SER A 38 -1.36 -5.82 5.70
C SER A 38 -0.98 -5.38 7.11
N LYS A 39 -1.86 -5.59 8.08
CA LYS A 39 -1.61 -5.27 9.49
C LYS A 39 -0.42 -6.03 10.07
N LEU A 40 -0.32 -7.34 9.81
CA LEU A 40 0.81 -8.17 10.27
C LEU A 40 2.15 -7.70 9.73
N TYR A 41 2.18 -7.15 8.53
CA TYR A 41 3.41 -6.66 7.89
C TYR A 41 3.62 -5.15 8.03
N GLY A 42 2.89 -4.50 8.95
CA GLY A 42 3.06 -3.09 9.28
C GLY A 42 2.60 -2.12 8.19
N MET A 43 1.75 -2.58 7.27
CA MET A 43 1.16 -1.76 6.23
C MET A 43 -0.23 -1.27 6.63
N GLN A 44 -0.60 -0.10 6.11
CA GLN A 44 -1.97 0.38 6.19
C GLN A 44 -2.79 -0.22 5.05
N CYS A 45 -4.03 -0.60 5.37
CA CYS A 45 -4.99 -1.09 4.40
C CYS A 45 -6.29 -0.31 4.57
N LYS A 46 -6.73 0.32 3.50
CA LYS A 46 -8.01 1.05 3.47
C LYS A 46 -8.93 0.41 2.46
N GLY A 47 -10.09 -0.05 2.90
CA GLY A 47 -11.15 -0.51 2.01
C GLY A 47 -11.74 0.64 1.21
N LEU A 48 -11.84 0.48 -0.10
CA LEU A 48 -12.34 1.51 -1.02
C LEU A 48 -13.71 1.13 -1.61
N GLY A 49 -14.22 -0.07 -1.34
CA GLY A 49 -15.43 -0.57 -1.98
C GLY A 49 -15.28 -0.61 -3.49
N MET A 50 -16.32 -0.22 -4.23
CA MET A 50 -16.31 -0.11 -5.69
C MET A 50 -16.22 1.36 -6.16
N ASP A 51 -15.58 2.21 -5.39
CA ASP A 51 -15.43 3.64 -5.67
C ASP A 51 -14.24 3.88 -6.62
N LYS A 52 -14.56 4.12 -7.89
CA LYS A 52 -13.57 4.40 -8.94
C LYS A 52 -12.67 5.60 -8.61
N ASP A 53 -13.26 6.67 -8.08
CA ASP A 53 -12.51 7.90 -7.82
C ASP A 53 -11.55 7.72 -6.65
N ALA A 54 -11.93 6.96 -5.62
CA ALA A 54 -11.06 6.60 -4.53
C ALA A 54 -9.90 5.71 -4.99
N VAL A 55 -10.15 4.74 -5.87
CA VAL A 55 -9.11 3.88 -6.46
C VAL A 55 -8.14 4.71 -7.31
N GLU A 56 -8.64 5.59 -8.15
CA GLU A 56 -7.81 6.48 -8.97
C GLU A 56 -6.92 7.38 -8.10
N LYS A 57 -7.49 7.98 -7.07
CA LYS A 57 -6.75 8.83 -6.12
C LYS A 57 -5.63 8.06 -5.42
N ALA A 58 -5.91 6.84 -4.96
CA ALA A 58 -4.91 5.98 -4.33
C ALA A 58 -3.75 5.67 -5.28
N LEU A 59 -4.04 5.27 -6.52
CA LEU A 59 -3.03 4.96 -7.54
C LEU A 59 -2.20 6.19 -7.92
N ARG A 60 -2.82 7.36 -8.04
CA ARG A 60 -2.10 8.62 -8.33
C ARG A 60 -1.22 9.08 -7.16
N ALA A 61 -1.57 8.71 -5.94
CA ALA A 61 -0.73 8.91 -4.76
C ALA A 61 0.45 7.91 -4.66
N GLY A 62 0.57 6.99 -5.61
CA GLY A 62 1.62 5.96 -5.62
C GLY A 62 1.30 4.73 -4.76
N HIS A 63 0.06 4.59 -4.29
CA HIS A 63 -0.37 3.46 -3.48
C HIS A 63 -0.97 2.37 -4.37
N PRO A 64 -0.46 1.13 -4.32
CA PRO A 64 -1.08 0.02 -5.02
C PRO A 64 -2.45 -0.31 -4.41
N VAL A 65 -3.31 -0.84 -5.24
CA VAL A 65 -4.65 -1.27 -4.84
C VAL A 65 -4.80 -2.76 -5.10
N VAL A 66 -5.05 -3.53 -4.05
CA VAL A 66 -5.41 -4.94 -4.18
C VAL A 66 -6.87 -5.01 -4.60
N ALA A 67 -7.17 -5.79 -5.62
CA ALA A 67 -8.50 -5.94 -6.17
C ALA A 67 -8.94 -7.42 -6.14
N LEU A 68 -10.10 -7.67 -5.57
CA LEU A 68 -10.80 -8.94 -5.72
C LEU A 68 -11.76 -8.82 -6.90
N MET A 69 -11.44 -9.52 -8.00
CA MET A 69 -12.24 -9.51 -9.20
C MET A 69 -13.33 -10.57 -9.13
N GLY A 70 -14.51 -10.22 -9.60
CA GLY A 70 -15.62 -11.13 -9.88
C GLY A 70 -15.62 -11.62 -11.31
N PRO A 71 -16.70 -12.29 -11.75
CA PRO A 71 -16.79 -12.84 -13.11
C PRO A 71 -16.55 -11.77 -14.19
N GLY A 72 -15.66 -12.07 -15.13
CA GLY A 72 -15.29 -11.18 -16.21
C GLY A 72 -13.97 -11.58 -16.87
N ASP A 73 -13.21 -10.60 -17.33
CA ASP A 73 -11.96 -10.83 -18.06
C ASP A 73 -10.86 -11.49 -17.21
N PHE A 74 -10.92 -11.36 -15.90
CA PHE A 74 -9.87 -11.83 -14.98
C PHE A 74 -10.15 -13.23 -14.43
N THR A 75 -11.41 -13.58 -14.28
CA THR A 75 -11.83 -14.84 -13.64
C THR A 75 -13.28 -15.17 -13.95
N LYS A 76 -13.64 -16.44 -13.77
CA LYS A 76 -15.06 -16.88 -13.80
C LYS A 76 -15.71 -16.81 -12.42
N ASN A 77 -14.94 -16.88 -11.34
CA ASN A 77 -15.44 -16.98 -9.96
C ASN A 77 -14.94 -15.86 -9.06
N GLY A 78 -13.64 -15.77 -8.87
CA GLY A 78 -12.97 -14.80 -8.03
C GLY A 78 -11.45 -14.91 -8.18
N HIS A 79 -10.75 -13.77 -8.21
CA HIS A 79 -9.32 -13.73 -8.39
C HIS A 79 -8.77 -12.41 -7.85
N PHE A 80 -7.68 -12.49 -7.10
CA PHE A 80 -6.99 -11.30 -6.65
C PHE A 80 -5.97 -10.84 -7.68
N VAL A 81 -6.01 -9.56 -8.00
CA VAL A 81 -5.00 -8.85 -8.80
C VAL A 81 -4.55 -7.60 -8.08
N VAL A 82 -3.46 -6.98 -8.50
CA VAL A 82 -2.98 -5.73 -7.94
C VAL A 82 -2.99 -4.66 -9.02
N LEU A 83 -3.67 -3.55 -8.75
CA LEU A 83 -3.58 -2.35 -9.57
C LEU A 83 -2.32 -1.60 -9.14
N THR A 84 -1.43 -1.32 -10.08
CA THR A 84 -0.08 -0.81 -9.76
C THR A 84 0.08 0.68 -10.00
N ARG A 85 -0.51 1.21 -11.06
CA ARG A 85 -0.42 2.63 -11.41
C ARG A 85 -1.44 3.04 -12.47
N MET A 86 -1.77 4.31 -12.48
CA MET A 86 -2.52 4.89 -13.59
C MET A 86 -1.63 5.09 -14.82
N VAL A 87 -2.23 5.00 -16.00
CA VAL A 87 -1.64 5.32 -17.29
C VAL A 87 -2.56 6.32 -18.00
N GLY A 88 -2.11 7.56 -18.14
CA GLY A 88 -2.96 8.63 -18.66
C GLY A 88 -4.15 8.93 -17.75
N LYS A 89 -5.29 9.28 -18.33
CA LYS A 89 -6.47 9.74 -17.57
C LYS A 89 -7.31 8.60 -17.01
N ASP A 90 -7.45 7.49 -17.75
CA ASP A 90 -8.49 6.48 -17.51
C ASP A 90 -8.01 5.04 -17.62
N LYS A 91 -6.73 4.82 -17.86
CA LYS A 91 -6.12 3.50 -17.96
C LYS A 91 -5.33 3.15 -16.71
N VAL A 92 -5.20 1.86 -16.47
CA VAL A 92 -4.48 1.31 -15.32
C VAL A 92 -3.62 0.13 -15.72
N LYS A 93 -2.46 -0.01 -15.11
CA LYS A 93 -1.64 -1.22 -15.15
C LYS A 93 -1.97 -2.10 -13.97
N ILE A 94 -1.99 -3.41 -14.22
CA ILE A 94 -2.22 -4.42 -13.20
C ILE A 94 -1.02 -5.39 -13.11
N ALA A 95 -0.89 -6.04 -11.99
CA ALA A 95 -0.07 -7.22 -11.81
C ALA A 95 -0.99 -8.41 -11.50
N ASP A 96 -0.98 -9.39 -12.39
CA ASP A 96 -1.77 -10.61 -12.28
C ASP A 96 -0.85 -11.82 -12.30
N VAL A 97 -0.68 -12.46 -11.15
CA VAL A 97 0.17 -13.65 -11.01
C VAL A 97 -0.31 -14.85 -11.83
N GLY A 98 -1.59 -14.87 -12.20
CA GLY A 98 -2.20 -15.91 -13.03
C GLY A 98 -2.07 -15.68 -14.53
N SER A 99 -1.60 -14.50 -14.97
CA SER A 99 -1.53 -14.18 -16.41
C SER A 99 -0.50 -13.09 -16.74
N ARG A 100 0.54 -13.49 -17.44
CA ARG A 100 1.51 -12.55 -18.01
C ARG A 100 0.88 -11.66 -19.09
N ALA A 101 -0.05 -12.20 -19.87
CA ALA A 101 -0.75 -11.44 -20.91
C ALA A 101 -1.56 -10.30 -20.28
N ARG A 102 -2.38 -10.57 -19.27
CA ARG A 102 -3.14 -9.54 -18.56
C ARG A 102 -2.26 -8.51 -17.88
N THR A 103 -1.10 -8.91 -17.34
CA THR A 103 -0.11 -8.01 -16.75
C THR A 103 0.54 -7.09 -17.79
N ALA A 104 0.76 -7.57 -19.00
CA ALA A 104 1.34 -6.76 -20.08
C ALA A 104 0.37 -5.71 -20.64
N GLU A 105 -0.92 -5.97 -20.58
CA GLU A 105 -1.96 -5.07 -21.09
C GLU A 105 -2.16 -3.83 -20.23
N THR A 106 -2.80 -2.83 -20.84
CA THR A 106 -3.30 -1.63 -20.15
C THR A 106 -4.82 -1.69 -20.17
N TRP A 107 -5.44 -1.53 -19.01
CA TRP A 107 -6.85 -1.74 -18.81
C TRP A 107 -7.60 -0.43 -18.60
N SER A 108 -8.86 -0.34 -19.04
CA SER A 108 -9.75 0.75 -18.64
C SER A 108 -10.03 0.63 -17.13
N LEU A 109 -9.75 1.67 -16.36
CA LEU A 109 -10.06 1.67 -14.92
C LEU A 109 -11.55 1.45 -14.67
N LYS A 110 -12.42 2.12 -15.43
CA LYS A 110 -13.87 1.93 -15.34
C LYS A 110 -14.30 0.47 -15.56
N LYS A 111 -13.66 -0.22 -16.51
CA LYS A 111 -13.93 -1.64 -16.79
C LYS A 111 -13.47 -2.53 -15.63
N VAL A 112 -12.30 -2.27 -15.09
CA VAL A 112 -11.76 -3.00 -13.92
C VAL A 112 -12.66 -2.83 -12.71
N ILE A 113 -13.06 -1.61 -12.38
CA ILE A 113 -13.96 -1.34 -11.24
C ILE A 113 -15.28 -2.10 -11.40
N ARG A 114 -15.88 -2.09 -12.59
CA ARG A 114 -17.14 -2.79 -12.87
C ARG A 114 -17.04 -4.30 -12.67
N GLN A 115 -15.86 -4.88 -12.87
CA GLN A 115 -15.61 -6.30 -12.69
C GLN A 115 -15.17 -6.67 -11.27
N GLY A 116 -15.09 -5.72 -10.35
CA GLY A 116 -14.90 -5.99 -8.93
C GLY A 116 -15.97 -6.93 -8.39
N LYS A 117 -15.59 -7.80 -7.45
CA LYS A 117 -16.53 -8.78 -6.88
C LYS A 117 -17.61 -8.09 -6.07
N GLU A 118 -18.85 -8.19 -6.53
CA GLU A 118 -20.01 -7.71 -5.80
C GLU A 118 -20.16 -8.42 -4.45
N GLY A 119 -20.63 -7.70 -3.44
CA GLY A 119 -20.85 -8.24 -2.10
C GLY A 119 -19.57 -8.60 -1.35
N ALA A 120 -18.39 -8.13 -1.79
CA ALA A 120 -17.16 -8.31 -1.04
C ALA A 120 -17.25 -7.62 0.32
N ASN A 121 -16.78 -8.29 1.36
CA ASN A 121 -16.71 -7.76 2.72
C ASN A 121 -15.33 -7.20 3.06
N ALA A 122 -15.08 -6.89 4.34
CA ALA A 122 -13.82 -6.33 4.85
C ALA A 122 -13.37 -5.03 4.13
N GLY A 123 -14.33 -4.26 3.61
CA GLY A 123 -14.07 -3.00 2.88
C GLY A 123 -13.75 -3.16 1.41
N GLY A 124 -13.77 -4.39 0.88
CA GLY A 124 -13.49 -4.68 -0.53
C GLY A 124 -14.63 -4.31 -1.49
N PRO A 125 -14.44 -4.62 -2.77
CA PRO A 125 -13.41 -5.48 -3.38
C PRO A 125 -12.08 -4.80 -3.71
N PHE A 126 -11.93 -3.52 -3.44
CA PHE A 126 -10.70 -2.77 -3.66
C PHE A 126 -10.13 -2.27 -2.34
N TRP A 127 -8.82 -2.48 -2.12
CA TRP A 127 -8.11 -2.06 -0.91
C TRP A 127 -6.84 -1.31 -1.28
N GLU A 128 -6.72 -0.08 -0.79
CA GLU A 128 -5.52 0.72 -0.89
C GLU A 128 -4.49 0.24 0.14
N ILE A 129 -3.28 -0.04 -0.32
CA ILE A 129 -2.17 -0.44 0.53
C ILE A 129 -1.13 0.66 0.54
N SER A 130 -0.78 1.11 1.74
CA SER A 130 0.29 2.08 1.93
C SER A 130 1.20 1.65 3.08
N VAL A 131 2.43 2.15 3.07
CA VAL A 131 3.30 2.06 4.24
C VAL A 131 2.81 3.13 5.21
N LYS A 132 2.74 2.81 6.52
CA LYS A 132 2.67 3.88 7.51
C LYS A 132 3.86 4.77 7.21
N GLU A 133 3.62 6.01 6.80
CA GLU A 133 4.61 7.03 7.00
C GLU A 133 4.90 7.00 8.49
N GLU A 134 6.09 6.52 8.89
CA GLU A 134 6.67 7.03 10.09
C GLU A 134 6.57 8.54 9.86
N LYS A 135 5.73 9.22 10.65
CA LYS A 135 5.91 10.66 10.81
C LYS A 135 7.38 10.76 11.16
N GLN A 136 8.20 11.09 10.17
CA GLN A 136 9.38 11.85 10.51
C GLN A 136 8.75 13.00 11.27
N GLU A 137 8.84 12.96 12.59
CA GLU A 137 8.83 14.19 13.36
C GLU A 137 9.79 15.04 12.56
N GLU A 138 9.25 16.03 11.87
CA GLU A 138 10.10 17.06 11.29
C GLU A 138 11.06 17.38 12.42
N PRO A 139 12.36 17.11 12.25
CA PRO A 139 13.30 17.48 13.30
C PRO A 139 12.96 18.92 13.57
N ASP A 140 12.63 19.26 14.79
CA ASP A 140 12.25 20.60 15.16
C ASP A 140 13.43 21.50 14.79
N TYR A 141 13.42 21.96 13.53
CA TYR A 141 14.46 22.85 13.01
C TYR A 141 14.60 24.11 13.88
N LYS A 142 13.51 24.51 14.55
CA LYS A 142 13.54 25.59 15.54
C LYS A 142 14.35 25.20 16.75
N GLN A 143 14.19 24.00 17.28
CA GLN A 143 14.97 23.52 18.42
C GLN A 143 16.44 23.28 18.05
N LYS A 144 16.72 22.70 16.87
CA LYS A 144 18.09 22.55 16.36
C LYS A 144 18.76 23.90 16.05
N MET A 145 18.02 24.88 15.55
CA MET A 145 18.54 26.25 15.36
C MET A 145 18.84 26.92 16.70
N LEU A 146 17.98 26.77 17.70
CA LEU A 146 18.20 27.30 19.07
C LEU A 146 19.43 26.64 19.71
N ASP A 147 19.58 25.32 19.62
CA ASP A 147 20.76 24.59 20.13
C ASP A 147 22.04 24.97 19.36
N GLY A 148 21.95 25.20 18.05
CA GLY A 148 23.06 25.73 17.24
C GLY A 148 23.46 27.12 17.65
N HIS A 149 22.54 28.05 17.94
CA HIS A 149 22.81 29.38 18.45
C HIS A 149 23.45 29.37 19.83
N LYS A 150 22.96 28.54 20.76
CA LYS A 150 23.57 28.36 22.09
C LYS A 150 25.00 27.88 22.01
N ASN A 151 25.33 26.98 21.11
CA ASN A 151 26.70 26.50 20.89
C ASN A 151 27.62 27.58 20.30
N ILE A 152 27.11 28.41 19.41
CA ILE A 152 27.87 29.53 18.81
C ILE A 152 28.15 30.60 19.87
N ASP A 153 27.18 30.95 20.71
CA ASP A 153 27.34 31.90 21.81
C ASP A 153 28.32 31.39 22.87
N ALA A 154 28.32 30.12 23.18
CA ALA A 154 29.28 29.51 24.10
C ALA A 154 30.69 29.54 23.56
N VAL A 155 30.89 29.30 22.26
CA VAL A 155 32.20 29.39 21.58
C VAL A 155 32.67 30.83 21.51
N THR A 156 31.82 31.78 21.18
CA THR A 156 32.14 33.23 21.15
C THR A 156 32.55 33.71 22.53
N ASN A 157 31.83 33.38 23.58
CA ASN A 157 32.17 33.73 24.96
C ASN A 157 33.49 33.09 25.43
N ALA A 158 33.82 31.88 24.95
CA ALA A 158 35.08 31.24 25.27
C ALA A 158 36.25 31.92 24.57
N ILE A 159 36.07 32.42 23.34
CA ILE A 159 37.09 33.16 22.56
C ILE A 159 37.34 34.51 23.19
N ASP A 160 36.31 35.24 23.64
CA ASP A 160 36.45 36.54 24.31
C ASP A 160 37.21 36.42 25.64
N LYS A 161 37.06 35.32 26.37
CA LYS A 161 37.82 35.05 27.60
C LYS A 161 39.30 34.70 27.36
N ILE A 162 39.64 34.22 26.20
CA ILE A 162 41.04 33.90 25.82
C ILE A 162 41.78 35.12 25.30
N ALA A 163 41.04 36.13 24.81
CA ALA A 163 41.62 37.38 24.26
C ALA A 163 42.01 38.43 25.34
N ASP A 164 41.55 38.24 26.58
CA ASP A 164 41.96 39.04 27.74
C ASP A 164 43.13 38.35 28.46
#